data_e6447fefef5af0efd9f82a40a79ff1fc
#
_entry.id   e6447fefef5af0efd9f82a40a79ff1fc
#
_cell.length_a   1.000
_cell.length_b   1.000
_cell.length_c   1.000
_cell.angle_alpha   90.00
_cell.angle_beta   90.00
_cell.angle_gamma   90.00
#
_symmetry.space_group_name_H-M   'P 1'
#
loop_
_entity.id
_entity.type
_entity.pdbx_description
1 polymer ?
#
loop_
_entity_poly.entity_id
_entity_poly.type
_entity_poly.pdbx_seq_one_letter_code
_entity_poly.pdbx_strand_id
1 'polypeptide(L)'
;MKEDEILLELLRAFMTGEVPDLTENNIIWEKIYESSIMHNVFPMIYEAALRLPVFDEAKRELCQIWKRQTVASVMSQMQRTSRFLAIYRAINKEGLQVLVVKGLICRRLYEKPDHRISNDEDLYVLDRDFERCHRLFLEEGLKTDAGERLQERDVVSYYDTVTGLHIELHRQLFSEKSKAYGSFNSIFENSAENYITEIVDGIPVMTMNHTDHMLFLICHSLKHFIHSGFGIRQICDMVMFANAYGSDIDWPYIMKKLENIHGDVFWINLAAIGERYLGFSDDSSGFHPEKYGIQSKPDELLEDILAAGVFGKSSENRLHSSNITLDAYAEHGSSVGAALLKTVFPGRRYLKKRYPVLEKFPVCLPAIWLYRLINYGMKLIPGKKKYVSLTDSLNIGSKRIELMKKYGIIR
;
A
#
# COMPACT_ATOMS: atom_id res chain seq x y z
N MET A 1 14.00 -13.97 10.92
CA MET A 1 14.56 -12.78 11.62
C MET A 1 15.88 -12.37 10.98
N LYS A 2 16.88 -13.22 10.91
CA LYS A 2 18.20 -12.83 10.35
C LYS A 2 18.15 -12.29 8.91
N GLU A 3 17.42 -12.95 8.03
CA GLU A 3 17.26 -12.53 6.65
C GLU A 3 16.44 -11.21 6.54
N ASP A 4 15.46 -11.02 7.42
CA ASP A 4 14.68 -9.80 7.46
C ASP A 4 15.52 -8.59 7.94
N GLU A 5 16.42 -8.80 8.90
CA GLU A 5 17.36 -7.77 9.37
C GLU A 5 18.34 -7.38 8.26
N ILE A 6 18.83 -8.32 7.48
CA ILE A 6 19.70 -8.06 6.31
C ILE A 6 18.92 -7.26 5.24
N LEU A 7 17.66 -7.64 4.96
CA LEU A 7 16.82 -6.92 4.01
C LEU A 7 16.62 -5.46 4.45
N LEU A 8 16.34 -5.24 5.72
CA LEU A 8 16.12 -3.89 6.28
C LEU A 8 17.40 -3.05 6.26
N GLU A 9 18.55 -3.62 6.58
CA GLU A 9 19.84 -2.93 6.51
C GLU A 9 20.20 -2.55 5.06
N LEU A 10 19.97 -3.43 4.08
CA LEU A 10 20.16 -3.11 2.67
C LEU A 10 19.20 -2.00 2.20
N LEU A 11 17.96 -2.00 2.67
CA LEU A 11 17.01 -0.91 2.40
C LEU A 11 17.50 0.41 2.99
N ARG A 12 17.92 0.39 4.26
CA ARG A 12 18.48 1.57 4.93
C ARG A 12 19.67 2.13 4.15
N ALA A 13 20.62 1.28 3.81
CA ALA A 13 21.80 1.67 3.05
C ALA A 13 21.46 2.26 1.67
N PHE A 14 20.43 1.74 0.99
CA PHE A 14 19.94 2.34 -0.25
C PHE A 14 19.34 3.73 -0.03
N MET A 15 18.54 3.91 1.04
CA MET A 15 17.83 5.15 1.33
C MET A 15 18.76 6.26 1.84
N THR A 16 19.77 5.90 2.65
CA THR A 16 20.72 6.86 3.23
C THR A 16 21.95 7.12 2.37
N GLY A 17 22.21 6.27 1.37
CA GLY A 17 23.44 6.32 0.57
C GLY A 17 24.66 5.70 1.27
N GLU A 18 24.51 5.20 2.49
CA GLU A 18 25.57 4.58 3.29
C GLU A 18 25.98 3.21 2.74
N VAL A 19 27.12 2.70 3.18
CA VAL A 19 27.50 1.30 2.94
C VAL A 19 26.79 0.44 3.97
N PRO A 20 26.13 -0.67 3.55
CA PRO A 20 25.45 -1.54 4.51
C PRO A 20 26.40 -2.07 5.58
N ASP A 21 26.00 -2.02 6.85
CA ASP A 21 26.78 -2.58 7.96
C ASP A 21 26.45 -4.07 8.14
N LEU A 22 27.01 -4.90 7.26
CA LEU A 22 26.83 -6.35 7.29
C LEU A 22 28.19 -7.05 7.44
N THR A 23 28.45 -7.54 8.64
CA THR A 23 29.69 -8.27 8.98
C THR A 23 29.59 -9.79 8.81
N GLU A 24 28.43 -10.28 8.36
CA GLU A 24 28.13 -11.71 8.32
C GLU A 24 28.61 -12.39 7.03
N ASN A 25 29.36 -13.48 7.20
CA ASN A 25 29.94 -14.27 6.11
C ASN A 25 29.01 -15.37 5.53
N ASN A 26 27.76 -15.53 6.04
CA ASN A 26 26.83 -16.58 5.63
C ASN A 26 25.45 -16.04 5.27
N ILE A 27 25.40 -15.11 4.30
CA ILE A 27 24.14 -14.56 3.81
C ILE A 27 23.50 -15.50 2.80
N ILE A 28 22.23 -15.89 3.01
CA ILE A 28 21.46 -16.68 2.05
C ILE A 28 20.80 -15.72 1.04
N TRP A 29 21.55 -15.32 0.03
CA TRP A 29 21.15 -14.33 -0.96
C TRP A 29 19.86 -14.69 -1.73
N GLU A 30 19.57 -15.97 -1.92
CA GLU A 30 18.32 -16.43 -2.52
C GLU A 30 17.11 -16.00 -1.73
N LYS A 31 17.15 -16.09 -0.39
CA LYS A 31 16.05 -15.65 0.49
C LYS A 31 15.88 -14.12 0.47
N ILE A 32 17.01 -13.38 0.49
CA ILE A 32 16.99 -11.92 0.39
C ILE A 32 16.35 -11.50 -0.95
N TYR A 33 16.73 -12.16 -2.04
CA TYR A 33 16.14 -11.91 -3.35
C TYR A 33 14.64 -12.18 -3.37
N GLU A 34 14.18 -13.34 -2.88
CA GLU A 34 12.76 -13.70 -2.80
C GLU A 34 11.96 -12.69 -1.97
N SER A 35 12.47 -12.30 -0.80
CA SER A 35 11.84 -11.30 0.07
C SER A 35 11.80 -9.93 -0.61
N SER A 36 12.87 -9.52 -1.29
CA SER A 36 12.93 -8.25 -2.01
C SER A 36 11.91 -8.16 -3.16
N ILE A 37 11.66 -9.27 -3.86
CA ILE A 37 10.59 -9.38 -4.88
C ILE A 37 9.22 -9.28 -4.22
N MET A 38 9.01 -10.02 -3.12
CA MET A 38 7.74 -10.03 -2.41
C MET A 38 7.31 -8.62 -1.97
N HIS A 39 8.28 -7.76 -1.62
CA HIS A 39 8.06 -6.38 -1.21
C HIS A 39 8.17 -5.35 -2.36
N ASN A 40 8.51 -5.81 -3.57
CA ASN A 40 8.75 -4.95 -4.74
C ASN A 40 9.85 -3.88 -4.50
N VAL A 41 10.91 -4.28 -3.80
CA VAL A 41 12.09 -3.44 -3.48
C VAL A 41 13.39 -4.02 -4.05
N PHE A 42 13.31 -5.05 -4.87
CA PHE A 42 14.47 -5.80 -5.36
C PHE A 42 15.49 -4.95 -6.14
N PRO A 43 15.15 -3.84 -6.86
CA PRO A 43 16.16 -2.98 -7.46
C PRO A 43 16.94 -2.18 -6.41
N MET A 44 16.26 -1.75 -5.34
CA MET A 44 16.90 -1.02 -4.24
C MET A 44 17.89 -1.93 -3.51
N ILE A 45 17.46 -3.15 -3.18
CA ILE A 45 18.29 -4.14 -2.49
C ILE A 45 19.48 -4.55 -3.34
N TYR A 46 19.29 -4.79 -4.66
CA TYR A 46 20.38 -5.10 -5.57
C TYR A 46 21.44 -4.00 -5.59
N GLU A 47 21.01 -2.74 -5.67
CA GLU A 47 21.91 -1.59 -5.71
C GLU A 47 22.72 -1.45 -4.42
N ALA A 48 22.09 -1.67 -3.25
CA ALA A 48 22.78 -1.66 -1.96
C ALA A 48 23.75 -2.86 -1.83
N ALA A 49 23.33 -4.05 -2.26
CA ALA A 49 24.13 -5.26 -2.20
C ALA A 49 25.43 -5.16 -3.03
N LEU A 50 25.40 -4.45 -4.17
CA LEU A 50 26.60 -4.20 -5.00
C LEU A 50 27.70 -3.42 -4.27
N ARG A 51 27.40 -2.75 -3.15
CA ARG A 51 28.37 -2.04 -2.33
C ARG A 51 29.13 -2.97 -1.36
N LEU A 52 28.68 -4.23 -1.24
CA LEU A 52 29.23 -5.22 -0.32
C LEU A 52 30.16 -6.18 -1.04
N PRO A 53 31.44 -6.34 -0.61
CA PRO A 53 32.34 -7.36 -1.15
C PRO A 53 31.78 -8.79 -1.03
N VAL A 54 31.05 -9.08 0.06
CA VAL A 54 30.45 -10.39 0.32
C VAL A 54 29.36 -10.76 -0.72
N PHE A 55 28.84 -9.81 -1.47
CA PHE A 55 27.88 -10.08 -2.56
C PHE A 55 28.55 -10.77 -3.76
N ASP A 56 29.85 -10.58 -3.96
CA ASP A 56 30.62 -11.28 -5.00
C ASP A 56 30.70 -12.80 -4.75
N GLU A 57 30.47 -13.24 -3.50
CA GLU A 57 30.38 -14.65 -3.11
C GLU A 57 29.01 -15.28 -3.43
N ALA A 58 28.01 -14.46 -3.75
CA ALA A 58 26.70 -14.98 -4.18
C ALA A 58 26.81 -15.77 -5.48
N LYS A 59 25.92 -16.75 -5.66
CA LYS A 59 25.91 -17.57 -6.87
C LYS A 59 25.81 -16.70 -8.13
N ARG A 60 26.74 -16.86 -9.04
CA ARG A 60 26.83 -16.09 -10.28
C ARG A 60 25.53 -16.07 -11.09
N GLU A 61 24.80 -17.19 -11.09
CA GLU A 61 23.48 -17.27 -11.74
C GLU A 61 22.46 -16.35 -11.10
N LEU A 62 22.37 -16.32 -9.77
CA LEU A 62 21.47 -15.44 -9.02
C LEU A 62 21.77 -13.97 -9.31
N CYS A 63 23.05 -13.57 -9.25
CA CYS A 63 23.48 -12.22 -9.54
C CYS A 63 23.07 -11.79 -10.96
N GLN A 64 23.22 -12.68 -11.95
CA GLN A 64 22.83 -12.40 -13.34
C GLN A 64 21.32 -12.29 -13.51
N ILE A 65 20.53 -13.13 -12.83
CA ILE A 65 19.07 -13.06 -12.85
C ILE A 65 18.62 -11.74 -12.22
N TRP A 66 19.13 -11.43 -11.03
CA TRP A 66 18.76 -10.23 -10.28
C TRP A 66 19.13 -8.96 -11.06
N LYS A 67 20.34 -8.88 -11.60
CA LYS A 67 20.77 -7.79 -12.47
C LYS A 67 19.83 -7.58 -13.65
N ARG A 68 19.52 -8.66 -14.40
CA ARG A 68 18.62 -8.56 -15.56
C ARG A 68 17.23 -8.06 -15.19
N GLN A 69 16.68 -8.58 -14.09
CA GLN A 69 15.36 -8.14 -13.62
C GLN A 69 15.38 -6.69 -13.14
N THR A 70 16.44 -6.30 -12.42
CA THR A 70 16.60 -4.91 -11.97
C THR A 70 16.64 -3.96 -13.17
N VAL A 71 17.52 -4.21 -14.14
CA VAL A 71 17.64 -3.39 -15.34
C VAL A 71 16.32 -3.31 -16.11
N ALA A 72 15.66 -4.45 -16.34
CA ALA A 72 14.37 -4.47 -17.04
C ALA A 72 13.28 -3.68 -16.31
N SER A 73 13.21 -3.79 -14.99
CA SER A 73 12.22 -3.09 -14.17
C SER A 73 12.49 -1.59 -14.09
N VAL A 74 13.74 -1.19 -13.95
CA VAL A 74 14.14 0.23 -13.94
C VAL A 74 13.84 0.87 -15.30
N MET A 75 14.20 0.22 -16.41
CA MET A 75 13.89 0.71 -17.76
C MET A 75 12.37 0.83 -17.97
N SER A 76 11.59 -0.15 -17.54
CA SER A 76 10.13 -0.09 -17.61
C SER A 76 9.57 1.04 -16.77
N GLN A 77 10.14 1.29 -15.56
CA GLN A 77 9.73 2.41 -14.72
C GLN A 77 10.04 3.74 -15.38
N MET A 78 11.22 3.92 -15.97
CA MET A 78 11.59 5.13 -16.73
C MET A 78 10.62 5.40 -17.87
N GLN A 79 10.25 4.38 -18.65
CA GLN A 79 9.29 4.52 -19.74
C GLN A 79 7.91 4.96 -19.24
N ARG A 80 7.42 4.35 -18.15
CA ARG A 80 6.15 4.74 -17.52
C ARG A 80 6.19 6.16 -16.97
N THR A 81 7.28 6.55 -16.32
CA THR A 81 7.48 7.91 -15.81
C THR A 81 7.46 8.94 -16.95
N SER A 82 8.19 8.68 -18.03
CA SER A 82 8.21 9.56 -19.20
C SER A 82 6.82 9.71 -19.85
N ARG A 83 6.08 8.61 -20.00
CA ARG A 83 4.71 8.62 -20.54
C ARG A 83 3.75 9.36 -19.61
N PHE A 84 3.83 9.12 -18.31
CA PHE A 84 3.03 9.83 -17.33
C PHE A 84 3.27 11.34 -17.38
N LEU A 85 4.51 11.78 -17.43
CA LEU A 85 4.86 13.20 -17.54
C LEU A 85 4.38 13.83 -18.85
N ALA A 86 4.36 13.07 -19.95
CA ALA A 86 3.77 13.53 -21.21
C ALA A 86 2.26 13.78 -21.06
N ILE A 87 1.52 12.86 -20.42
CA ILE A 87 0.10 13.03 -20.11
C ILE A 87 -0.11 14.21 -19.16
N TYR A 88 0.76 14.37 -18.17
CA TYR A 88 0.64 15.47 -17.21
C TYR A 88 0.87 16.84 -17.85
N ARG A 89 1.74 16.94 -18.89
CA ARG A 89 1.82 18.16 -19.74
C ARG A 89 0.50 18.47 -20.44
N ALA A 90 -0.22 17.45 -20.92
CA ALA A 90 -1.54 17.66 -21.53
C ALA A 90 -2.57 18.12 -20.47
N ILE A 91 -2.54 17.57 -19.27
CA ILE A 91 -3.35 18.04 -18.13
C ILE A 91 -3.12 19.53 -17.86
N ASN A 92 -1.84 19.96 -17.80
CA ASN A 92 -1.47 21.36 -17.58
C ASN A 92 -1.95 22.26 -18.72
N LYS A 93 -1.82 21.81 -19.98
CA LYS A 93 -2.26 22.56 -21.17
C LYS A 93 -3.77 22.80 -21.16
N GLU A 94 -4.54 21.82 -20.70
CA GLU A 94 -6.01 21.94 -20.55
C GLU A 94 -6.43 22.74 -19.30
N GLY A 95 -5.48 23.20 -18.48
CA GLY A 95 -5.74 23.92 -17.23
C GLY A 95 -6.55 23.13 -16.22
N LEU A 96 -6.36 21.81 -16.18
CA LEU A 96 -7.04 20.92 -15.25
C LEU A 96 -6.30 20.88 -13.91
N GLN A 97 -7.05 20.93 -12.81
CA GLN A 97 -6.49 20.79 -11.47
C GLN A 97 -6.49 19.33 -11.05
N VAL A 98 -5.34 18.68 -11.20
CA VAL A 98 -5.15 17.24 -10.91
C VAL A 98 -3.94 17.07 -10.01
N LEU A 99 -4.14 16.52 -8.83
CA LEU A 99 -3.09 16.30 -7.84
C LEU A 99 -2.51 14.90 -7.99
N VAL A 100 -1.20 14.82 -8.13
CA VAL A 100 -0.46 13.55 -8.03
C VAL A 100 -0.27 13.25 -6.55
N VAL A 101 -0.76 12.09 -6.10
CA VAL A 101 -0.59 11.65 -4.71
C VAL A 101 0.23 10.37 -4.68
N LYS A 102 1.24 10.30 -3.79
CA LYS A 102 2.13 9.13 -3.69
C LYS A 102 3.05 8.96 -4.94
N GLY A 103 3.02 7.84 -5.63
CA GLY A 103 3.69 7.49 -6.90
C GLY A 103 4.94 8.30 -7.22
N LEU A 104 4.83 9.17 -8.21
CA LEU A 104 5.89 10.04 -8.71
C LEU A 104 6.48 10.94 -7.61
N ILE A 105 5.65 11.50 -6.72
CA ILE A 105 6.11 12.45 -5.68
C ILE A 105 7.01 11.74 -4.66
N CYS A 106 6.64 10.54 -4.20
CA CYS A 106 7.51 9.77 -3.29
C CYS A 106 8.78 9.28 -4.00
N ARG A 107 8.67 8.83 -5.27
CA ARG A 107 9.79 8.29 -6.03
C ARG A 107 10.93 9.28 -6.21
N ARG A 108 10.63 10.54 -6.48
CA ARG A 108 11.64 11.59 -6.67
C ARG A 108 12.53 11.87 -5.44
N LEU A 109 12.12 11.43 -4.27
CA LEU A 109 12.86 11.61 -3.02
C LEU A 109 14.03 10.64 -2.89
N TYR A 110 14.05 9.59 -3.68
CA TYR A 110 15.15 8.63 -3.70
C TYR A 110 16.28 9.10 -4.64
N GLU A 111 17.53 8.84 -4.27
CA GLU A 111 18.70 9.15 -5.09
C GLU A 111 18.59 8.55 -6.50
N LYS A 112 18.04 7.34 -6.59
CA LYS A 112 17.73 6.63 -7.85
C LYS A 112 16.22 6.42 -7.97
N PRO A 113 15.46 7.41 -8.47
CA PRO A 113 13.99 7.37 -8.46
C PRO A 113 13.38 6.13 -9.10
N ASP A 114 13.92 5.66 -10.22
CA ASP A 114 13.36 4.54 -10.96
C ASP A 114 13.65 3.17 -10.33
N HIS A 115 14.48 3.09 -9.28
CA HIS A 115 14.65 1.89 -8.46
C HIS A 115 13.46 1.70 -7.49
N ARG A 116 12.74 2.76 -7.18
CA ARG A 116 11.48 2.69 -6.44
C ARG A 116 10.35 2.37 -7.42
N ILE A 117 10.14 1.09 -7.70
CA ILE A 117 9.12 0.62 -8.66
C ILE A 117 7.71 0.97 -8.18
N SER A 118 6.92 1.57 -9.05
CA SER A 118 5.47 1.82 -8.89
C SER A 118 4.67 0.95 -9.83
N ASN A 119 3.51 0.46 -9.40
CA ASN A 119 2.60 -0.26 -10.30
C ASN A 119 1.59 0.71 -10.93
N ASP A 120 1.26 1.77 -10.22
CA ASP A 120 0.22 2.75 -10.51
C ASP A 120 0.69 4.17 -10.18
N GLU A 121 0.08 5.14 -10.81
CA GLU A 121 0.14 6.55 -10.45
C GLU A 121 -1.25 7.00 -10.02
N ASP A 122 -1.36 7.44 -8.77
CA ASP A 122 -2.61 7.88 -8.17
C ASP A 122 -2.82 9.38 -8.43
N LEU A 123 -3.93 9.74 -9.06
CA LEU A 123 -4.33 11.10 -9.34
C LEU A 123 -5.63 11.44 -8.60
N TYR A 124 -5.64 12.53 -7.85
CA TYR A 124 -6.83 13.05 -7.20
C TYR A 124 -7.34 14.28 -7.94
N VAL A 125 -8.63 14.29 -8.26
CA VAL A 125 -9.27 15.36 -9.02
C VAL A 125 -10.62 15.70 -8.43
N LEU A 126 -10.95 17.00 -8.40
CA LEU A 126 -12.27 17.44 -8.01
C LEU A 126 -13.33 16.99 -9.04
N ASP A 127 -14.54 16.77 -8.58
CA ASP A 127 -15.65 16.25 -9.38
C ASP A 127 -15.92 17.09 -10.64
N ARG A 128 -15.76 18.42 -10.54
CA ARG A 128 -15.92 19.36 -11.65
C ARG A 128 -14.98 19.12 -12.84
N ASP A 129 -13.79 18.57 -12.61
CA ASP A 129 -12.77 18.31 -13.62
C ASP A 129 -12.66 16.84 -14.02
N PHE A 130 -13.33 15.94 -13.31
CA PHE A 130 -13.20 14.50 -13.50
C PHE A 130 -13.56 14.05 -14.94
N GLU A 131 -14.68 14.51 -15.49
CA GLU A 131 -15.08 14.12 -16.85
C GLU A 131 -14.17 14.72 -17.92
N ARG A 132 -13.59 15.91 -17.67
CA ARG A 132 -12.60 16.51 -18.56
C ARG A 132 -11.32 15.70 -18.55
N CYS A 133 -10.83 15.25 -17.39
CA CYS A 133 -9.70 14.34 -17.26
C CYS A 133 -9.96 13.01 -17.96
N HIS A 134 -11.16 12.45 -17.77
CA HIS A 134 -11.55 11.20 -18.44
C HIS A 134 -11.44 11.32 -19.97
N ARG A 135 -12.01 12.37 -20.57
CA ARG A 135 -11.92 12.59 -22.02
C ARG A 135 -10.47 12.76 -22.47
N LEU A 136 -9.69 13.60 -21.78
CA LEU A 136 -8.28 13.81 -22.08
C LEU A 136 -7.49 12.50 -22.09
N PHE A 137 -7.72 11.62 -21.10
CA PHE A 137 -7.00 10.34 -21.03
C PHE A 137 -7.35 9.42 -22.19
N LEU A 138 -8.60 9.42 -22.66
CA LEU A 138 -8.99 8.67 -23.86
C LEU A 138 -8.38 9.27 -25.13
N GLU A 139 -8.33 10.59 -25.25
CA GLU A 139 -7.69 11.31 -26.37
C GLU A 139 -6.18 11.07 -26.40
N GLU A 140 -5.54 10.96 -25.23
CA GLU A 140 -4.14 10.56 -25.07
C GLU A 140 -3.90 9.05 -25.34
N GLY A 141 -4.93 8.29 -25.69
CA GLY A 141 -4.85 6.88 -26.09
C GLY A 141 -4.87 5.88 -24.93
N LEU A 142 -5.15 6.32 -23.72
CA LEU A 142 -5.34 5.40 -22.58
C LEU A 142 -6.63 4.61 -22.72
N LYS A 143 -6.64 3.37 -22.23
CA LYS A 143 -7.82 2.51 -22.20
C LYS A 143 -8.37 2.41 -20.78
N THR A 144 -9.68 2.18 -20.63
CA THR A 144 -10.35 1.99 -19.35
C THR A 144 -11.47 0.97 -19.44
N ASP A 145 -11.78 0.31 -18.31
CA ASP A 145 -12.92 -0.61 -18.18
C ASP A 145 -14.17 0.07 -17.57
N ALA A 146 -14.15 1.40 -17.43
CA ALA A 146 -15.22 2.12 -16.72
C ALA A 146 -16.59 2.01 -17.43
N GLY A 147 -16.62 1.97 -18.78
CA GLY A 147 -17.84 1.90 -19.58
C GLY A 147 -18.84 3.01 -19.21
N GLU A 148 -20.15 2.70 -19.31
CA GLU A 148 -21.25 3.63 -19.03
C GLU A 148 -21.42 3.99 -17.54
N ARG A 149 -20.68 3.32 -16.61
CA ARG A 149 -20.79 3.53 -15.16
C ARG A 149 -19.72 4.46 -14.59
N LEU A 150 -19.21 5.36 -15.39
CA LEU A 150 -18.16 6.30 -14.99
C LEU A 150 -18.55 7.13 -13.76
N GLN A 151 -19.79 7.61 -13.71
CA GLN A 151 -20.28 8.50 -12.63
C GLN A 151 -20.51 7.79 -11.28
N GLU A 152 -20.63 6.47 -11.28
CA GLU A 152 -20.86 5.67 -10.06
C GLU A 152 -19.56 5.22 -9.36
N ARG A 153 -18.40 5.55 -9.95
CA ARG A 153 -17.10 5.07 -9.47
C ARG A 153 -16.33 6.17 -8.74
N ASP A 154 -15.87 5.85 -7.53
CA ASP A 154 -14.97 6.70 -6.76
C ASP A 154 -13.57 6.77 -7.40
N VAL A 155 -13.17 5.68 -8.09
CA VAL A 155 -11.86 5.51 -8.75
C VAL A 155 -12.06 4.86 -10.12
N VAL A 156 -11.37 5.40 -11.13
CA VAL A 156 -11.33 4.83 -12.48
C VAL A 156 -9.89 4.54 -12.89
N SER A 157 -9.64 3.33 -13.33
CA SER A 157 -8.33 2.87 -13.80
C SER A 157 -8.17 3.08 -15.31
N TYR A 158 -7.00 3.55 -15.71
CA TYR A 158 -6.58 3.75 -17.09
C TYR A 158 -5.26 3.05 -17.38
N TYR A 159 -5.11 2.52 -18.57
CA TYR A 159 -3.96 1.71 -18.97
C TYR A 159 -3.40 2.20 -20.29
N ASP A 160 -2.09 2.43 -20.33
CA ASP A 160 -1.34 2.54 -21.58
C ASP A 160 -0.79 1.14 -21.96
N THR A 161 -1.29 0.59 -23.06
CA THR A 161 -0.91 -0.76 -23.49
C THR A 161 0.48 -0.84 -24.12
N VAL A 162 1.13 0.29 -24.39
CA VAL A 162 2.47 0.35 -24.98
C VAL A 162 3.53 0.36 -23.89
N THR A 163 3.38 1.23 -22.89
CA THR A 163 4.37 1.40 -21.83
C THR A 163 4.04 0.60 -20.55
N GLY A 164 2.80 0.10 -20.46
CA GLY A 164 2.28 -0.52 -19.24
C GLY A 164 2.04 0.48 -18.10
N LEU A 165 1.93 1.78 -18.41
CA LEU A 165 1.53 2.78 -17.44
C LEU A 165 0.10 2.50 -16.97
N HIS A 166 -0.12 2.52 -15.67
CA HIS A 166 -1.41 2.42 -15.03
C HIS A 166 -1.66 3.71 -14.23
N ILE A 167 -2.80 4.33 -14.45
CA ILE A 167 -3.25 5.54 -13.73
C ILE A 167 -4.56 5.23 -13.04
N GLU A 168 -4.65 5.56 -11.75
CA GLU A 168 -5.91 5.56 -11.00
C GLU A 168 -6.37 7.01 -10.79
N LEU A 169 -7.49 7.39 -11.42
CA LEU A 169 -8.10 8.70 -11.27
C LEU A 169 -9.16 8.64 -10.17
N HIS A 170 -8.91 9.31 -9.06
CA HIS A 170 -9.71 9.32 -7.86
C HIS A 170 -10.59 10.57 -7.78
N ARG A 171 -11.92 10.40 -7.62
CA ARG A 171 -12.86 11.44 -7.14
C ARG A 171 -12.80 11.55 -5.63
N GLN A 172 -12.60 10.41 -4.98
CA GLN A 172 -12.47 10.25 -3.54
C GLN A 172 -11.19 9.46 -3.26
N LEU A 173 -10.39 9.91 -2.33
CA LEU A 173 -9.13 9.27 -1.93
C LEU A 173 -9.37 7.88 -1.33
N PHE A 174 -10.53 7.70 -0.70
CA PHE A 174 -10.97 6.45 -0.10
C PHE A 174 -12.39 6.14 -0.57
N SER A 175 -12.71 4.85 -0.80
CA SER A 175 -14.05 4.49 -1.25
C SER A 175 -15.11 4.87 -0.21
N GLU A 176 -16.05 5.74 -0.58
CA GLU A 176 -17.17 6.16 0.27
C GLU A 176 -18.05 4.99 0.71
N LYS A 177 -18.12 3.94 -0.13
CA LYS A 177 -18.90 2.73 0.16
C LYS A 177 -18.26 1.85 1.23
N SER A 178 -17.01 2.12 1.60
CA SER A 178 -16.33 1.39 2.65
C SER A 178 -16.79 1.85 4.04
N LYS A 179 -17.36 0.94 4.81
CA LYS A 179 -17.69 1.20 6.21
C LYS A 179 -16.46 1.35 7.09
N ALA A 180 -15.32 0.84 6.66
CA ALA A 180 -14.09 0.85 7.44
C ALA A 180 -13.30 2.15 7.27
N TYR A 181 -13.21 2.69 6.08
CA TYR A 181 -12.33 3.84 5.80
C TYR A 181 -12.96 4.91 4.90
N GLY A 182 -14.26 4.84 4.58
CA GLY A 182 -14.94 5.89 3.80
C GLY A 182 -14.94 7.24 4.52
N SER A 183 -15.03 7.22 5.85
CA SER A 183 -14.94 8.43 6.69
C SER A 183 -13.59 9.14 6.61
N PHE A 184 -12.52 8.49 6.13
CA PHE A 184 -11.21 9.14 5.97
C PHE A 184 -11.26 10.31 4.96
N ASN A 185 -12.20 10.30 4.00
CA ASN A 185 -12.35 11.40 3.04
C ASN A 185 -12.59 12.76 3.71
N SER A 186 -13.30 12.80 4.84
CA SER A 186 -13.55 14.04 5.58
C SER A 186 -12.28 14.72 6.14
N ILE A 187 -11.18 13.97 6.22
CA ILE A 187 -9.88 14.53 6.62
C ILE A 187 -9.31 15.43 5.52
N PHE A 188 -9.62 15.12 4.26
CA PHE A 188 -9.00 15.69 3.05
C PHE A 188 -9.93 16.61 2.26
N GLU A 189 -11.04 17.06 2.83
CA GLU A 189 -12.04 17.89 2.13
C GLU A 189 -11.44 19.15 1.48
N ASN A 190 -10.42 19.76 2.12
CA ASN A 190 -9.78 20.99 1.63
C ASN A 190 -8.42 20.74 0.94
N SER A 191 -7.96 19.49 0.82
CA SER A 191 -6.62 19.20 0.31
C SER A 191 -6.44 19.56 -1.15
N ALA A 192 -7.53 19.53 -1.94
CA ALA A 192 -7.48 19.96 -3.34
C ALA A 192 -7.40 21.48 -3.51
N GLU A 193 -7.78 22.26 -2.50
CA GLU A 193 -7.69 23.73 -2.51
C GLU A 193 -6.32 24.21 -1.99
N ASN A 194 -5.70 23.43 -1.11
CA ASN A 194 -4.41 23.70 -0.46
C ASN A 194 -3.25 22.92 -1.12
N TYR A 195 -3.27 22.79 -2.44
CA TYR A 195 -2.22 22.11 -3.18
C TYR A 195 -0.94 22.95 -3.30
N ILE A 196 0.16 22.26 -3.56
CA ILE A 196 1.43 22.87 -3.95
C ILE A 196 1.83 22.38 -5.35
N THR A 197 2.80 23.07 -5.95
CA THR A 197 3.34 22.70 -7.26
C THR A 197 4.82 22.36 -7.13
N GLU A 198 5.16 21.16 -7.56
CA GLU A 198 6.51 20.63 -7.59
C GLU A 198 7.02 20.59 -9.04
N ILE A 199 8.30 20.85 -9.27
CA ILE A 199 8.89 20.72 -10.61
C ILE A 199 9.52 19.33 -10.73
N VAL A 200 9.01 18.53 -11.67
CA VAL A 200 9.52 17.19 -11.97
C VAL A 200 9.92 17.15 -13.43
N ASP A 201 11.19 16.95 -13.71
CA ASP A 201 11.77 16.96 -15.08
C ASP A 201 11.34 18.19 -15.89
N GLY A 202 11.32 19.36 -15.25
CA GLY A 202 10.90 20.63 -15.87
C GLY A 202 9.39 20.79 -16.08
N ILE A 203 8.58 19.88 -15.55
CA ILE A 203 7.11 19.94 -15.64
C ILE A 203 6.55 20.34 -14.29
N PRO A 204 5.71 21.37 -14.20
CA PRO A 204 4.98 21.68 -12.97
C PRO A 204 3.94 20.59 -12.71
N VAL A 205 4.03 19.95 -11.54
CA VAL A 205 3.15 18.87 -11.08
C VAL A 205 2.47 19.32 -9.79
N MET A 206 1.13 19.35 -9.80
CA MET A 206 0.36 19.67 -8.60
C MET A 206 0.31 18.45 -7.67
N THR A 207 0.45 18.69 -6.38
CA THR A 207 0.32 17.67 -5.33
C THR A 207 -0.24 18.27 -4.06
N MET A 208 -0.62 17.45 -3.09
CA MET A 208 -1.04 17.94 -1.78
C MET A 208 0.10 18.71 -1.11
N ASN A 209 -0.21 19.68 -0.24
CA ASN A 209 0.78 20.23 0.66
C ASN A 209 1.42 19.12 1.51
N HIS A 210 2.61 19.37 2.07
CA HIS A 210 3.40 18.31 2.72
C HIS A 210 2.70 17.69 3.93
N THR A 211 1.92 18.48 4.68
CA THR A 211 1.14 17.96 5.81
C THR A 211 0.04 17.01 5.37
N ASP A 212 -0.79 17.41 4.40
CA ASP A 212 -1.87 16.57 3.89
C ASP A 212 -1.32 15.34 3.17
N HIS A 213 -0.20 15.49 2.44
CA HIS A 213 0.41 14.36 1.74
C HIS A 213 0.96 13.31 2.72
N MET A 214 1.66 13.74 3.78
CA MET A 214 2.12 12.84 4.83
C MET A 214 0.95 12.13 5.52
N LEU A 215 -0.09 12.88 5.88
CA LEU A 215 -1.31 12.31 6.45
C LEU A 215 -1.98 11.31 5.50
N PHE A 216 -1.98 11.60 4.18
CA PHE A 216 -2.49 10.67 3.18
C PHE A 216 -1.66 9.37 3.13
N LEU A 217 -0.33 9.44 3.16
CA LEU A 217 0.53 8.24 3.18
C LEU A 217 0.24 7.36 4.40
N ILE A 218 0.03 7.96 5.57
CA ILE A 218 -0.31 7.25 6.80
C ILE A 218 -1.71 6.61 6.68
N CYS A 219 -2.73 7.37 6.30
CA CYS A 219 -4.10 6.87 6.14
C CYS A 219 -4.20 5.78 5.06
N HIS A 220 -3.44 5.91 3.97
CA HIS A 220 -3.37 4.91 2.91
C HIS A 220 -2.76 3.59 3.41
N SER A 221 -1.70 3.67 4.21
CA SER A 221 -1.09 2.50 4.84
C SER A 221 -2.00 1.87 5.88
N LEU A 222 -2.71 2.68 6.68
CA LEU A 222 -3.73 2.21 7.62
C LEU A 222 -4.88 1.48 6.90
N LYS A 223 -5.40 2.04 5.80
CA LYS A 223 -6.40 1.38 4.95
C LYS A 223 -5.93 -0.02 4.51
N HIS A 224 -4.69 -0.11 4.03
CA HIS A 224 -4.13 -1.40 3.62
C HIS A 224 -3.90 -2.35 4.78
N PHE A 225 -3.46 -1.85 5.93
CA PHE A 225 -3.32 -2.63 7.14
C PHE A 225 -4.66 -3.20 7.59
N ILE A 226 -5.73 -2.41 7.62
CA ILE A 226 -7.08 -2.86 7.95
C ILE A 226 -7.57 -3.92 6.95
N HIS A 227 -7.24 -3.79 5.67
CA HIS A 227 -7.68 -4.71 4.62
C HIS A 227 -6.89 -6.02 4.62
N SER A 228 -5.70 -6.06 4.04
CA SER A 228 -4.90 -7.28 3.82
C SER A 228 -3.44 -7.16 4.26
N GLY A 229 -3.01 -5.98 4.62
CA GLY A 229 -1.63 -5.63 4.92
C GLY A 229 -0.95 -4.88 3.77
N PHE A 230 0.28 -4.43 4.01
CA PHE A 230 1.10 -3.70 3.06
C PHE A 230 2.57 -4.06 3.20
N GLY A 231 3.38 -3.74 2.19
CA GLY A 231 4.81 -4.03 2.18
C GLY A 231 5.66 -2.92 2.79
N ILE A 232 6.90 -3.26 3.14
CA ILE A 232 7.88 -2.37 3.77
C ILE A 232 8.13 -1.09 2.96
N ARG A 233 7.97 -1.12 1.63
CA ARG A 233 8.15 0.04 0.74
C ARG A 233 7.29 1.25 1.15
N GLN A 234 6.08 1.04 1.71
CA GLN A 234 5.25 2.15 2.13
C GLN A 234 5.85 2.88 3.34
N ILE A 235 6.54 2.16 4.24
CA ILE A 235 7.29 2.80 5.34
C ILE A 235 8.50 3.55 4.76
N CYS A 236 9.22 2.97 3.80
CA CYS A 236 10.32 3.67 3.14
C CYS A 236 9.85 5.00 2.53
N ASP A 237 8.70 5.02 1.84
CA ASP A 237 8.13 6.25 1.28
C ASP A 237 7.83 7.29 2.37
N MET A 238 7.24 6.88 3.50
CA MET A 238 6.96 7.78 4.64
C MET A 238 8.23 8.33 5.28
N VAL A 239 9.25 7.49 5.45
CA VAL A 239 10.55 7.89 5.99
C VAL A 239 11.23 8.92 5.07
N MET A 240 11.31 8.63 3.77
CA MET A 240 11.89 9.55 2.80
C MET A 240 11.13 10.87 2.74
N PHE A 241 9.80 10.82 2.81
CA PHE A 241 8.96 12.01 2.77
C PHE A 241 9.13 12.87 4.03
N ALA A 242 9.10 12.26 5.21
CA ALA A 242 9.27 12.95 6.47
C ALA A 242 10.68 13.56 6.60
N ASN A 243 11.73 12.83 6.23
CA ASN A 243 13.10 13.35 6.27
C ASN A 243 13.33 14.52 5.28
N ALA A 244 12.62 14.52 4.13
CA ALA A 244 12.75 15.57 3.11
C ALA A 244 11.97 16.85 3.45
N TYR A 245 10.81 16.72 4.06
CA TYR A 245 9.83 17.80 4.22
C TYR A 245 9.42 18.05 5.68
N GLY A 246 10.11 17.48 6.65
CA GLY A 246 9.71 17.49 8.05
C GLY A 246 9.45 18.88 8.62
N SER A 247 10.23 19.90 8.20
CA SER A 247 10.05 21.30 8.61
C SER A 247 8.71 21.90 8.16
N ASP A 248 8.10 21.35 7.09
CA ASP A 248 6.86 21.84 6.49
C ASP A 248 5.64 21.04 6.95
N ILE A 249 5.84 20.01 7.76
CA ILE A 249 4.80 19.11 8.24
C ILE A 249 4.27 19.58 9.60
N ASP A 250 2.97 19.85 9.68
CA ASP A 250 2.27 20.12 10.95
C ASP A 250 1.94 18.80 11.67
N TRP A 251 2.90 18.28 12.42
CA TRP A 251 2.73 17.03 13.17
C TRP A 251 1.64 17.06 14.23
N PRO A 252 1.44 18.14 15.01
CA PRO A 252 0.30 18.27 15.92
C PRO A 252 -1.05 18.13 15.19
N TYR A 253 -1.18 18.72 14.02
CA TYR A 253 -2.38 18.58 13.19
C TYR A 253 -2.59 17.13 12.74
N ILE A 254 -1.54 16.49 12.22
CA ILE A 254 -1.57 15.08 11.79
C ILE A 254 -2.02 14.18 12.95
N MET A 255 -1.37 14.30 14.12
CA MET A 255 -1.67 13.46 15.27
C MET A 255 -3.12 13.62 15.73
N LYS A 256 -3.62 14.86 15.80
CA LYS A 256 -5.03 15.14 16.12
C LYS A 256 -6.01 14.49 15.12
N LYS A 257 -5.69 14.50 13.82
CA LYS A 257 -6.51 13.83 12.79
C LYS A 257 -6.45 12.31 12.92
N LEU A 258 -5.28 11.77 13.21
CA LEU A 258 -5.09 10.33 13.41
C LEU A 258 -5.81 9.81 14.66
N GLU A 259 -5.83 10.56 15.76
CA GLU A 259 -6.62 10.22 16.96
C GLU A 259 -8.10 9.99 16.64
N ASN A 260 -8.68 10.82 15.77
CA ASN A 260 -10.09 10.72 15.39
C ASN A 260 -10.43 9.42 14.61
N ILE A 261 -9.45 8.81 13.97
CA ILE A 261 -9.59 7.57 13.20
C ILE A 261 -8.84 6.39 13.85
N HIS A 262 -8.36 6.56 15.08
CA HIS A 262 -7.58 5.56 15.81
C HIS A 262 -6.30 5.11 15.09
N GLY A 263 -5.65 6.03 14.39
CA GLY A 263 -4.42 5.79 13.63
C GLY A 263 -3.14 6.33 14.30
N ASP A 264 -3.27 7.00 15.43
CA ASP A 264 -2.18 7.66 16.17
C ASP A 264 -1.14 6.65 16.69
N VAL A 265 -1.57 5.62 17.41
CA VAL A 265 -0.68 4.55 17.90
C VAL A 265 -0.05 3.78 16.73
N PHE A 266 -0.81 3.56 15.66
CA PHE A 266 -0.30 2.92 14.44
C PHE A 266 0.85 3.73 13.82
N TRP A 267 0.66 5.04 13.65
CA TRP A 267 1.70 5.91 13.10
C TRP A 267 2.97 5.92 13.97
N ILE A 268 2.85 6.07 15.29
CA ILE A 268 4.00 6.06 16.20
C ILE A 268 4.80 4.76 16.07
N ASN A 269 4.15 3.63 15.88
CA ASN A 269 4.84 2.36 15.67
C ASN A 269 5.51 2.27 14.28
N LEU A 270 4.90 2.85 13.23
CA LEU A 270 5.56 2.95 11.92
C LEU A 270 6.79 3.86 11.96
N ALA A 271 6.69 5.00 12.66
CA ALA A 271 7.83 5.91 12.87
C ALA A 271 8.97 5.20 13.63
N ALA A 272 8.65 4.44 14.68
CA ALA A 272 9.63 3.64 15.43
C ALA A 272 10.29 2.53 14.57
N ILE A 273 9.56 1.91 13.62
CA ILE A 273 10.17 1.01 12.62
C ILE A 273 11.12 1.79 11.72
N GLY A 274 10.68 2.97 11.25
CA GLY A 274 11.49 3.86 10.42
C GLY A 274 12.79 4.28 11.10
N GLU A 275 12.72 4.71 12.35
CA GLU A 275 13.86 5.14 13.18
C GLU A 275 14.84 3.98 13.38
N ARG A 276 14.35 2.83 13.80
CA ARG A 276 15.21 1.69 14.14
C ARG A 276 15.87 1.04 12.92
N TYR A 277 15.20 1.03 11.76
CA TYR A 277 15.63 0.20 10.64
C TYR A 277 15.81 0.91 9.30
N LEU A 278 15.25 2.12 9.11
CA LEU A 278 15.15 2.73 7.78
C LEU A 278 15.70 4.16 7.72
N GLY A 279 16.36 4.65 8.79
CA GLY A 279 16.97 5.96 8.80
C GLY A 279 15.99 7.13 8.95
N PHE A 280 14.82 6.91 9.59
CA PHE A 280 13.96 8.01 10.01
C PHE A 280 14.71 8.82 11.08
N SER A 281 14.78 10.12 10.88
CA SER A 281 15.54 11.02 11.75
C SER A 281 14.60 12.04 12.39
N ASP A 282 14.60 12.12 13.73
CA ASP A 282 13.83 13.11 14.48
C ASP A 282 14.25 14.54 14.10
N ASP A 283 15.54 14.76 13.90
CA ASP A 283 16.08 16.09 13.53
C ASP A 283 15.60 16.52 12.15
N SER A 284 15.60 15.60 11.16
CA SER A 284 15.19 15.93 9.78
C SER A 284 13.68 15.96 9.64
N SER A 285 12.96 15.03 10.28
CA SER A 285 11.50 14.94 10.19
C SER A 285 10.77 15.93 11.08
N GLY A 286 11.42 16.42 12.14
CA GLY A 286 10.77 17.23 13.19
C GLY A 286 9.68 16.47 13.98
N PHE A 287 9.55 15.15 13.78
CA PHE A 287 8.61 14.32 14.51
C PHE A 287 9.24 13.76 15.79
N HIS A 288 8.64 14.07 16.90
CA HIS A 288 9.11 13.70 18.24
C HIS A 288 8.06 12.83 18.93
N PRO A 289 8.10 11.49 18.81
CA PRO A 289 7.07 10.59 19.33
C PRO A 289 6.90 10.69 20.85
N GLU A 290 7.94 11.04 21.61
CA GLU A 290 7.91 11.21 23.06
C GLU A 290 6.95 12.30 23.52
N LYS A 291 6.66 13.32 22.67
CA LYS A 291 5.72 14.40 22.99
C LYS A 291 4.27 13.92 23.10
N TYR A 292 3.97 12.76 22.57
CA TYR A 292 2.60 12.22 22.55
C TYR A 292 2.33 11.19 23.66
N GLY A 293 3.36 10.81 24.45
CA GLY A 293 3.21 9.92 25.61
C GLY A 293 2.77 8.49 25.25
N ILE A 294 2.89 8.09 23.99
CA ILE A 294 2.51 6.75 23.50
C ILE A 294 3.77 5.89 23.44
N GLN A 295 3.76 4.77 24.15
CA GLN A 295 4.86 3.81 24.10
C GLN A 295 4.78 2.97 22.82
N SER A 296 5.83 3.01 21.99
CA SER A 296 5.94 2.16 20.81
C SER A 296 6.30 0.72 21.14
N LYS A 297 5.76 -0.23 20.38
CA LYS A 297 6.05 -1.68 20.42
C LYS A 297 6.03 -2.22 18.98
N PRO A 298 7.04 -1.86 18.15
CA PRO A 298 6.97 -2.03 16.71
C PRO A 298 7.16 -3.48 16.21
N ASP A 299 7.72 -4.38 17.03
CA ASP A 299 8.22 -5.67 16.56
C ASP A 299 7.14 -6.55 15.89
N GLU A 300 5.98 -6.73 16.53
CA GLU A 300 4.89 -7.54 15.94
C GLU A 300 4.25 -6.89 14.71
N LEU A 301 4.23 -5.54 14.64
CA LEU A 301 3.77 -4.82 13.47
C LEU A 301 4.74 -5.03 12.30
N LEU A 302 6.03 -4.94 12.57
CA LEU A 302 7.08 -5.20 11.58
C LEU A 302 6.99 -6.64 11.05
N GLU A 303 6.84 -7.63 11.94
CA GLU A 303 6.64 -9.03 11.54
C GLU A 303 5.42 -9.19 10.61
N ASP A 304 4.29 -8.55 10.93
CA ASP A 304 3.08 -8.61 10.07
C ASP A 304 3.32 -7.95 8.71
N ILE A 305 4.03 -6.82 8.67
CA ILE A 305 4.38 -6.11 7.43
C ILE A 305 5.33 -6.94 6.56
N LEU A 306 6.37 -7.52 7.15
CA LEU A 306 7.33 -8.36 6.42
C LEU A 306 6.67 -9.67 5.92
N ALA A 307 5.72 -10.21 6.66
CA ALA A 307 4.93 -11.37 6.21
C ALA A 307 3.88 -11.02 5.13
N ALA A 308 3.49 -9.75 5.00
CA ALA A 308 2.41 -9.34 4.09
C ALA A 308 2.83 -9.26 2.62
N GLY A 309 4.05 -8.79 2.33
CA GLY A 309 4.44 -8.40 0.99
C GLY A 309 3.59 -7.24 0.43
N VAL A 310 3.74 -6.94 -0.85
CA VAL A 310 2.98 -5.86 -1.49
C VAL A 310 1.47 -6.14 -1.43
N PHE A 311 0.72 -5.24 -0.79
CA PHE A 311 -0.74 -5.31 -0.64
C PHE A 311 -1.28 -6.59 0.03
N GLY A 312 -0.49 -7.23 0.91
CA GLY A 312 -0.91 -8.46 1.57
C GLY A 312 -1.08 -9.66 0.62
N LYS A 313 -0.48 -9.61 -0.57
CA LYS A 313 -0.59 -10.66 -1.59
C LYS A 313 0.34 -11.84 -1.37
N SER A 314 1.06 -11.89 -0.25
CA SER A 314 1.96 -13.00 0.10
C SER A 314 1.26 -14.36 0.15
N SER A 315 -0.04 -14.39 0.48
CA SER A 315 -0.85 -15.61 0.45
C SER A 315 -2.33 -15.34 0.12
N GLU A 316 -2.96 -16.28 -0.59
CA GLU A 316 -4.42 -16.24 -0.84
C GLU A 316 -5.22 -16.28 0.49
N ASN A 317 -4.72 -16.98 1.51
CA ASN A 317 -5.32 -17.04 2.83
C ASN A 317 -5.40 -15.64 3.49
N ARG A 318 -4.36 -14.81 3.31
CA ARG A 318 -4.32 -13.46 3.83
C ARG A 318 -5.35 -12.55 3.13
N LEU A 319 -5.47 -12.62 1.81
CA LEU A 319 -6.51 -11.91 1.06
C LEU A 319 -7.93 -12.35 1.47
N HIS A 320 -8.14 -13.64 1.73
CA HIS A 320 -9.42 -14.13 2.22
C HIS A 320 -9.75 -13.69 3.64
N SER A 321 -8.72 -13.47 4.48
CA SER A 321 -8.90 -12.95 5.85
C SER A 321 -9.30 -11.47 5.90
N SER A 322 -9.12 -10.73 4.80
CA SER A 322 -9.37 -9.27 4.77
C SER A 322 -10.82 -8.88 5.11
N ASN A 323 -11.80 -9.68 4.72
CA ASN A 323 -13.19 -9.42 5.08
C ASN A 323 -13.41 -9.49 6.60
N ILE A 324 -12.68 -10.38 7.30
CA ILE A 324 -12.75 -10.53 8.75
C ILE A 324 -12.24 -9.25 9.44
N THR A 325 -11.11 -8.74 8.98
CA THR A 325 -10.50 -7.53 9.54
C THR A 325 -11.32 -6.26 9.23
N LEU A 326 -11.86 -6.14 8.02
CA LEU A 326 -12.73 -5.03 7.63
C LEU A 326 -14.03 -4.99 8.44
N ASP A 327 -14.69 -6.14 8.63
CA ASP A 327 -15.91 -6.23 9.42
C ASP A 327 -15.63 -5.92 10.90
N ALA A 328 -14.51 -6.41 11.45
CA ALA A 328 -14.11 -6.14 12.83
C ALA A 328 -13.84 -4.65 13.07
N TYR A 329 -13.19 -3.96 12.13
CA TYR A 329 -12.95 -2.52 12.22
C TYR A 329 -14.27 -1.73 12.08
N ALA A 330 -15.11 -2.04 11.10
CA ALA A 330 -16.35 -1.32 10.83
C ALA A 330 -17.40 -1.44 11.98
N GLU A 331 -17.32 -2.48 12.81
CA GLU A 331 -18.23 -2.74 13.92
C GLU A 331 -17.67 -2.33 15.28
N HIS A 332 -16.59 -1.53 15.33
CA HIS A 332 -15.99 -1.00 16.56
C HIS A 332 -15.70 -2.09 17.61
N GLY A 333 -15.15 -3.23 17.18
CA GLY A 333 -14.73 -4.29 18.10
C GLY A 333 -15.80 -5.33 18.42
N SER A 334 -16.71 -5.63 17.51
CA SER A 334 -17.53 -6.85 17.63
C SER A 334 -16.61 -8.02 17.97
N SER A 335 -17.06 -8.92 18.86
CA SER A 335 -16.23 -10.04 19.30
C SER A 335 -15.64 -10.77 18.09
N VAL A 336 -14.36 -11.18 18.19
CA VAL A 336 -13.68 -11.97 17.14
C VAL A 336 -14.58 -13.11 16.66
N GLY A 337 -15.35 -13.73 17.56
CA GLY A 337 -16.33 -14.76 17.26
C GLY A 337 -17.46 -14.29 16.34
N ALA A 338 -17.97 -13.06 16.50
CA ALA A 338 -19.04 -12.52 15.65
C ALA A 338 -18.53 -12.22 14.24
N ALA A 339 -17.32 -11.65 14.09
CA ALA A 339 -16.68 -11.41 12.80
C ALA A 339 -16.38 -12.74 12.09
N LEU A 340 -15.90 -13.75 12.81
CA LEU A 340 -15.66 -15.10 12.30
C LEU A 340 -16.95 -15.77 11.84
N LEU A 341 -18.03 -15.68 12.61
CA LEU A 341 -19.34 -16.22 12.25
C LEU A 341 -19.88 -15.57 10.96
N LYS A 342 -19.72 -14.27 10.80
CA LYS A 342 -20.14 -13.57 9.56
C LYS A 342 -19.31 -13.98 8.34
N THR A 343 -18.05 -14.32 8.51
CA THR A 343 -17.19 -14.82 7.42
C THR A 343 -17.62 -16.22 6.99
N VAL A 344 -17.95 -17.09 7.92
CA VAL A 344 -18.45 -18.45 7.64
C VAL A 344 -19.86 -18.39 7.09
N PHE A 345 -20.72 -17.54 7.66
CA PHE A 345 -22.12 -17.34 7.34
C PHE A 345 -22.42 -15.90 6.84
N PRO A 346 -21.85 -15.49 5.69
CA PRO A 346 -22.01 -14.12 5.24
C PRO A 346 -23.46 -13.79 4.90
N GLY A 347 -23.84 -12.54 5.14
CA GLY A 347 -25.20 -12.06 4.91
C GLY A 347 -25.62 -12.09 3.43
N ARG A 348 -26.93 -12.05 3.18
CA ARG A 348 -27.54 -12.03 1.85
C ARG A 348 -26.93 -10.97 0.91
N ARG A 349 -26.70 -9.74 1.41
CA ARG A 349 -26.15 -8.63 0.62
C ARG A 349 -24.80 -8.96 0.00
N TYR A 350 -23.96 -9.71 0.70
CA TYR A 350 -22.66 -10.15 0.23
C TYR A 350 -22.75 -11.27 -0.80
N LEU A 351 -23.65 -12.25 -0.55
CA LEU A 351 -23.77 -13.45 -1.36
C LEU A 351 -24.58 -13.26 -2.65
N LYS A 352 -25.47 -12.26 -2.75
CA LYS A 352 -26.34 -12.04 -3.90
C LYS A 352 -25.58 -11.82 -5.21
N LYS A 353 -24.39 -11.17 -5.18
CA LYS A 353 -23.55 -10.99 -6.38
C LYS A 353 -23.04 -12.32 -6.94
N ARG A 354 -22.73 -13.27 -6.06
CA ARG A 354 -22.19 -14.59 -6.44
C ARG A 354 -23.28 -15.64 -6.65
N TYR A 355 -24.42 -15.48 -5.98
CA TYR A 355 -25.58 -16.37 -6.04
C TYR A 355 -26.85 -15.55 -6.31
N PRO A 356 -27.13 -15.23 -7.60
CA PRO A 356 -28.28 -14.40 -7.99
C PRO A 356 -29.63 -14.93 -7.51
N VAL A 357 -29.75 -16.25 -7.26
CA VAL A 357 -30.96 -16.88 -6.70
C VAL A 357 -31.40 -16.21 -5.38
N LEU A 358 -30.47 -15.63 -4.60
CA LEU A 358 -30.78 -14.91 -3.36
C LEU A 358 -31.51 -13.58 -3.60
N GLU A 359 -31.52 -13.05 -4.81
CA GLU A 359 -32.33 -11.87 -5.12
C GLU A 359 -33.81 -12.20 -5.17
N LYS A 360 -34.13 -13.34 -5.74
CA LYS A 360 -35.52 -13.82 -5.88
C LYS A 360 -36.03 -14.61 -4.66
N PHE A 361 -35.13 -15.40 -4.04
CA PHE A 361 -35.48 -16.32 -2.94
C PHE A 361 -34.52 -16.14 -1.74
N PRO A 362 -34.77 -15.15 -0.85
CA PRO A 362 -33.95 -14.93 0.33
C PRO A 362 -33.85 -16.11 1.30
N VAL A 363 -34.88 -16.94 1.33
CA VAL A 363 -34.99 -18.15 2.19
C VAL A 363 -33.97 -19.24 1.83
N CYS A 364 -33.33 -19.15 0.65
CA CYS A 364 -32.30 -20.09 0.22
C CYS A 364 -30.92 -19.79 0.90
N LEU A 365 -30.82 -18.77 1.71
CA LEU A 365 -29.56 -18.37 2.36
C LEU A 365 -28.90 -19.49 3.19
N PRO A 366 -29.63 -20.23 4.06
CA PRO A 366 -29.06 -21.35 4.80
C PRO A 366 -28.57 -22.49 3.88
N ALA A 367 -29.28 -22.78 2.81
CA ALA A 367 -28.88 -23.81 1.83
C ALA A 367 -27.58 -23.43 1.13
N ILE A 368 -27.40 -22.14 0.82
CA ILE A 368 -26.14 -21.62 0.24
C ILE A 368 -25.00 -21.68 1.25
N TRP A 369 -25.22 -21.41 2.53
CA TRP A 369 -24.21 -21.62 3.56
C TRP A 369 -23.78 -23.08 3.63
N LEU A 370 -24.74 -24.03 3.67
CA LEU A 370 -24.44 -25.45 3.67
C LEU A 370 -23.67 -25.89 2.41
N TYR A 371 -24.11 -25.45 1.22
CA TYR A 371 -23.41 -25.69 -0.04
C TYR A 371 -21.97 -25.17 -0.02
N ARG A 372 -21.73 -23.97 0.53
CA ARG A 372 -20.40 -23.42 0.69
C ARG A 372 -19.54 -24.27 1.62
N LEU A 373 -20.07 -24.66 2.80
CA LEU A 373 -19.37 -25.51 3.75
C LEU A 373 -19.00 -26.86 3.16
N ILE A 374 -19.92 -27.49 2.40
CA ILE A 374 -19.65 -28.76 1.69
C ILE A 374 -18.55 -28.56 0.64
N ASN A 375 -18.65 -27.53 -0.19
CA ASN A 375 -17.63 -27.22 -1.19
C ASN A 375 -16.25 -26.90 -0.58
N TYR A 376 -16.22 -26.24 0.57
CA TYR A 376 -14.97 -26.05 1.31
C TYR A 376 -14.45 -27.37 1.89
N GLY A 377 -15.32 -28.22 2.44
CA GLY A 377 -14.96 -29.55 2.93
C GLY A 377 -14.44 -30.49 1.84
N MET A 378 -15.08 -30.50 0.67
CA MET A 378 -14.64 -31.31 -0.47
C MET A 378 -13.30 -30.84 -1.06
N LYS A 379 -12.94 -29.57 -0.87
CA LYS A 379 -11.63 -29.02 -1.27
C LYS A 379 -10.51 -29.40 -0.33
N LEU A 380 -10.78 -29.96 0.84
CA LEU A 380 -9.81 -30.47 1.81
C LEU A 380 -9.28 -31.88 1.45
N ILE A 381 -9.78 -32.52 0.38
CA ILE A 381 -9.31 -33.82 -0.08
C ILE A 381 -7.94 -33.65 -0.78
N PRO A 382 -6.88 -34.37 -0.35
CA PRO A 382 -5.53 -34.24 -0.91
C PRO A 382 -5.49 -34.61 -2.40
N GLY A 383 -4.92 -33.75 -3.24
CA GLY A 383 -4.62 -34.10 -4.63
C GLY A 383 -4.88 -33.04 -5.71
N LYS A 384 -5.48 -31.90 -5.43
CA LYS A 384 -5.69 -30.84 -6.45
C LYS A 384 -5.31 -29.45 -5.91
N LYS A 385 -4.44 -28.75 -6.65
CA LYS A 385 -3.98 -27.33 -6.57
C LYS A 385 -4.04 -26.64 -5.21
N LYS A 386 -3.04 -25.81 -4.86
CA LYS A 386 -2.96 -24.93 -3.67
C LYS A 386 -4.32 -24.37 -3.28
N TYR A 387 -4.90 -24.86 -2.19
CA TYR A 387 -6.21 -24.46 -1.70
C TYR A 387 -6.06 -23.49 -0.54
N VAL A 388 -6.89 -22.46 -0.54
CA VAL A 388 -7.10 -21.55 0.60
C VAL A 388 -7.66 -22.38 1.76
N SER A 389 -6.87 -22.52 2.82
CA SER A 389 -7.33 -23.13 4.05
C SER A 389 -8.22 -22.15 4.82
N LEU A 390 -9.45 -22.55 5.11
CA LEU A 390 -10.34 -21.76 5.97
C LEU A 390 -9.73 -21.56 7.36
N THR A 391 -9.12 -22.59 7.91
CA THR A 391 -8.48 -22.54 9.22
C THR A 391 -7.34 -21.55 9.25
N ASP A 392 -6.49 -21.54 8.21
CA ASP A 392 -5.38 -20.60 8.11
C ASP A 392 -5.89 -19.16 7.90
N SER A 393 -6.91 -18.97 7.06
CA SER A 393 -7.53 -17.65 6.86
C SER A 393 -8.15 -17.11 8.16
N LEU A 394 -8.81 -17.98 8.94
CA LEU A 394 -9.37 -17.62 10.25
C LEU A 394 -8.28 -17.28 11.26
N ASN A 395 -7.21 -18.09 11.33
CA ASN A 395 -6.07 -17.85 12.21
C ASN A 395 -5.36 -16.53 11.87
N ILE A 396 -5.11 -16.28 10.60
CA ILE A 396 -4.52 -15.01 10.13
C ILE A 396 -5.44 -13.84 10.48
N GLY A 397 -6.75 -13.95 10.22
CA GLY A 397 -7.72 -12.92 10.55
C GLY A 397 -7.78 -12.61 12.04
N SER A 398 -7.81 -13.64 12.91
CA SER A 398 -7.81 -13.49 14.36
C SER A 398 -6.53 -12.81 14.86
N LYS A 399 -5.35 -13.27 14.42
CA LYS A 399 -4.06 -12.66 14.78
C LYS A 399 -4.01 -11.18 14.41
N ARG A 400 -4.51 -10.84 13.22
CA ARG A 400 -4.54 -9.45 12.75
C ARG A 400 -5.53 -8.57 13.50
N ILE A 401 -6.67 -9.10 13.93
CA ILE A 401 -7.59 -8.37 14.82
C ILE A 401 -6.93 -8.10 16.19
N GLU A 402 -6.18 -9.05 16.74
CA GLU A 402 -5.41 -8.84 17.96
C GLU A 402 -4.36 -7.73 17.78
N LEU A 403 -3.64 -7.72 16.65
CA LEU A 403 -2.73 -6.64 16.31
C LEU A 403 -3.46 -5.30 16.19
N MET A 404 -4.61 -5.25 15.53
CA MET A 404 -5.40 -4.01 15.42
C MET A 404 -5.85 -3.48 16.76
N LYS A 405 -6.22 -4.35 17.71
CA LYS A 405 -6.51 -3.97 19.11
C LYS A 405 -5.26 -3.46 19.82
N LYS A 406 -4.14 -4.17 19.67
CA LYS A 406 -2.87 -3.80 20.30
C LYS A 406 -2.39 -2.40 19.85
N TYR A 407 -2.60 -2.06 18.58
CA TYR A 407 -2.24 -0.76 18.01
C TYR A 407 -3.38 0.28 18.07
N GLY A 408 -4.39 0.04 18.89
CA GLY A 408 -5.47 0.99 19.17
C GLY A 408 -6.43 1.25 18.01
N ILE A 409 -6.28 0.55 16.88
CA ILE A 409 -7.09 0.72 15.65
C ILE A 409 -8.53 0.25 15.89
N ILE A 410 -8.71 -0.77 16.70
CA ILE A 410 -10.00 -1.25 17.19
C ILE A 410 -9.99 -1.11 18.71
N ARG A 411 -10.99 -0.46 19.27
CA ARG A 411 -11.18 -0.29 20.72
C ARG A 411 -12.18 -1.30 21.27
#